data_e446e3a3fd4b2f5b73288280a801da5d
#
_entry.id   e446e3a3fd4b2f5b73288280a801da5d
#
_cell.length_a   1.000
_cell.length_b   1.000
_cell.length_c   1.000
_cell.angle_alpha   90.00
_cell.angle_beta   90.00
_cell.angle_gamma   90.00
#
_symmetry.space_group_name_H-M   'P 1'
#
loop_
_entity.id
_entity.type
_entity.pdbx_description
1 polymer ?
#
loop_
_entity_poly.entity_id
_entity_poly.type
_entity_poly.pdbx_seq_one_letter_code
_entity_poly.pdbx_strand_id
1 'polypeptide(L)'
;EESGIEIMTHEMAHIKARHSIDLLISEICILFHWFNPSVWLLRQELQNIHEYEADESVLNQGVDAKRYQLLLIKKAVGAQRFTSMANSFNHSSLKKRIAMMLKQKSSPWARLKYLYVLPLAALTVVAFARPEISHELEKISSVKISEIIPVQEKKEPKRNVEVETLARDSVVSEKDMQ
;
A
#
# COMPACT_ATOMS: atom_id res chain seq x y z
N GLU A 1 -39.19 -13.16 -11.72
CA GLU A 1 -39.49 -12.02 -10.78
C GLU A 1 -38.66 -12.13 -9.49
N GLU A 2 -38.57 -13.30 -8.86
CA GLU A 2 -37.77 -13.47 -7.61
C GLU A 2 -36.30 -13.10 -7.74
N SER A 3 -35.66 -13.40 -8.85
CA SER A 3 -34.27 -13.04 -9.11
C SER A 3 -34.02 -11.51 -9.13
N GLY A 4 -35.08 -10.76 -9.45
CA GLY A 4 -35.01 -9.28 -9.43
C GLY A 4 -34.98 -8.71 -8.02
N ILE A 5 -35.70 -9.33 -7.09
CA ILE A 5 -35.76 -8.93 -5.69
C ILE A 5 -34.39 -9.15 -5.01
N GLU A 6 -33.76 -10.28 -5.27
CA GLU A 6 -32.43 -10.60 -4.73
C GLU A 6 -31.38 -9.59 -5.21
N ILE A 7 -31.38 -9.25 -6.49
CA ILE A 7 -30.49 -8.24 -7.06
C ILE A 7 -30.79 -6.85 -6.46
N MET A 8 -32.07 -6.48 -6.35
CA MET A 8 -32.47 -5.20 -5.79
C MET A 8 -32.04 -5.06 -4.33
N THR A 9 -32.18 -6.12 -3.54
CA THR A 9 -31.71 -6.16 -2.15
C THR A 9 -30.20 -5.98 -2.05
N HIS A 10 -29.43 -6.60 -2.93
CA HIS A 10 -27.99 -6.45 -3.02
C HIS A 10 -27.60 -5.00 -3.31
N GLU A 11 -28.16 -4.39 -4.33
CA GLU A 11 -27.89 -2.98 -4.69
C GLU A 11 -28.32 -2.02 -3.58
N MET A 12 -29.46 -2.31 -2.92
CA MET A 12 -29.94 -1.49 -1.79
C MET A 12 -28.99 -1.56 -0.59
N ALA A 13 -28.31 -2.70 -0.37
CA ALA A 13 -27.30 -2.83 0.68
C ALA A 13 -26.12 -1.88 0.45
N HIS A 14 -25.64 -1.74 -0.79
CA HIS A 14 -24.57 -0.79 -1.13
C HIS A 14 -24.97 0.65 -0.80
N ILE A 15 -26.19 1.04 -1.09
CA ILE A 15 -26.72 2.39 -0.80
C ILE A 15 -26.83 2.61 0.71
N LYS A 16 -27.41 1.65 1.42
CA LYS A 16 -27.64 1.72 2.88
C LYS A 16 -26.34 1.80 3.67
N ALA A 17 -25.36 0.99 3.29
CA ALA A 17 -24.03 0.97 3.92
C ALA A 17 -23.11 2.12 3.44
N ARG A 18 -23.56 2.91 2.45
CA ARG A 18 -22.79 4.04 1.89
C ARG A 18 -21.43 3.67 1.34
N HIS A 19 -21.31 2.50 0.74
CA HIS A 19 -20.04 1.98 0.17
C HIS A 19 -19.37 2.94 -0.79
N SER A 20 -20.14 3.83 -1.45
CA SER A 20 -19.58 4.87 -2.33
C SER A 20 -18.69 5.87 -1.59
N ILE A 21 -18.96 6.15 -0.29
CA ILE A 21 -18.14 7.06 0.52
C ILE A 21 -16.80 6.41 0.84
N ASP A 22 -16.80 5.14 1.20
CA ASP A 22 -15.58 4.40 1.50
C ASP A 22 -14.67 4.30 0.26
N LEU A 23 -15.27 4.06 -0.91
CA LEU A 23 -14.53 4.06 -2.17
C LEU A 23 -13.97 5.45 -2.50
N LEU A 24 -14.72 6.51 -2.28
CA LEU A 24 -14.24 7.88 -2.48
C LEU A 24 -13.04 8.19 -1.59
N ILE A 25 -13.11 7.80 -0.31
CA ILE A 25 -11.98 7.97 0.63
C ILE A 25 -10.76 7.18 0.13
N SER A 26 -10.97 5.95 -0.34
CA SER A 26 -9.87 5.13 -0.87
C SER A 26 -9.24 5.75 -2.12
N GLU A 27 -10.03 6.36 -3.02
CA GLU A 27 -9.51 7.08 -4.20
C GLU A 27 -8.68 8.32 -3.80
N ILE A 28 -9.12 9.06 -2.77
CA ILE A 28 -8.35 10.17 -2.22
C ILE A 28 -7.01 9.67 -1.65
N CYS A 29 -7.02 8.55 -0.91
CA CYS A 29 -5.79 7.94 -0.41
C CYS A 29 -4.84 7.53 -1.54
N ILE A 30 -5.37 6.96 -2.64
CA ILE A 30 -4.58 6.60 -3.82
C ILE A 30 -3.97 7.85 -4.46
N LEU A 31 -4.70 8.95 -4.56
CA LEU A 31 -4.20 10.19 -5.13
C LEU A 31 -2.93 10.69 -4.42
N PHE A 32 -2.89 10.60 -3.09
CA PHE A 32 -1.72 11.01 -2.29
C PHE A 32 -0.62 9.95 -2.22
N HIS A 33 -0.98 8.67 -2.33
CA HIS A 33 -0.05 7.55 -2.15
C HIS A 33 0.02 6.64 -3.40
N TRP A 34 -0.14 7.21 -4.59
CA TRP A 34 -0.21 6.49 -5.87
C TRP A 34 0.99 5.57 -6.13
N PHE A 35 2.17 5.92 -5.58
CA PHE A 35 3.42 5.17 -5.67
C PHE A 35 3.48 3.95 -4.73
N ASN A 36 2.54 3.84 -3.76
CA ASN A 36 2.51 2.74 -2.80
C ASN A 36 1.54 1.63 -3.27
N PRO A 37 2.03 0.43 -3.65
CA PRO A 37 1.17 -0.65 -4.11
C PRO A 37 0.17 -1.14 -3.05
N SER A 38 0.47 -0.96 -1.76
CA SER A 38 -0.41 -1.37 -0.66
C SER A 38 -1.75 -0.64 -0.67
N VAL A 39 -1.81 0.60 -1.14
CA VAL A 39 -3.06 1.38 -1.20
C VAL A 39 -3.98 0.83 -2.30
N TRP A 40 -3.42 0.37 -3.41
CA TRP A 40 -4.16 -0.29 -4.48
C TRP A 40 -4.73 -1.63 -4.02
N LEU A 41 -3.96 -2.41 -3.27
CA LEU A 41 -4.43 -3.66 -2.67
C LEU A 41 -5.54 -3.40 -1.64
N LEU A 42 -5.37 -2.37 -0.81
CA LEU A 42 -6.39 -1.96 0.16
C LEU A 42 -7.72 -1.64 -0.53
N ARG A 43 -7.70 -0.85 -1.60
CA ARG A 43 -8.88 -0.54 -2.40
C ARG A 43 -9.56 -1.79 -2.94
N GLN A 44 -8.78 -2.73 -3.47
CA GLN A 44 -9.30 -3.98 -4.00
C GLN A 44 -9.97 -4.84 -2.92
N GLU A 45 -9.35 -4.98 -1.74
CA GLU A 45 -9.93 -5.74 -0.64
C GLU A 45 -11.15 -5.02 -0.04
N LEU A 46 -11.16 -3.69 -0.01
CA LEU A 46 -12.33 -2.90 0.39
C LEU A 46 -13.53 -3.20 -0.52
N GLN A 47 -13.34 -3.20 -1.84
CA GLN A 47 -14.39 -3.60 -2.79
C GLN A 47 -14.88 -5.03 -2.53
N ASN A 48 -13.99 -5.98 -2.26
CA ASN A 48 -14.38 -7.36 -1.92
C ASN A 48 -15.24 -7.41 -0.64
N ILE A 49 -14.89 -6.63 0.38
CA ILE A 49 -15.64 -6.55 1.64
C ILE A 49 -17.06 -6.00 1.39
N HIS A 50 -17.19 -4.94 0.58
CA HIS A 50 -18.49 -4.37 0.22
C HIS A 50 -19.39 -5.41 -0.48
N GLU A 51 -18.82 -6.22 -1.38
CA GLU A 51 -19.55 -7.30 -2.03
C GLU A 51 -19.99 -8.38 -1.02
N TYR A 52 -19.14 -8.73 -0.03
CA TYR A 52 -19.51 -9.70 0.99
C TYR A 52 -20.63 -9.20 1.90
N GLU A 53 -20.61 -7.92 2.27
CA GLU A 53 -21.65 -7.28 3.09
C GLU A 53 -22.99 -7.22 2.35
N ALA A 54 -22.97 -6.88 1.07
CA ALA A 54 -24.14 -6.87 0.22
C ALA A 54 -24.74 -8.29 0.05
N ASP A 55 -23.89 -9.30 -0.18
CA ASP A 55 -24.29 -10.69 -0.26
C ASP A 55 -24.89 -11.20 1.07
N GLU A 56 -24.27 -10.84 2.19
CA GLU A 56 -24.79 -11.19 3.52
C GLU A 56 -26.16 -10.57 3.77
N SER A 57 -26.40 -9.36 3.28
CA SER A 57 -27.70 -8.69 3.38
C SER A 57 -28.81 -9.45 2.67
N VAL A 58 -28.51 -10.05 1.52
CA VAL A 58 -29.46 -10.90 0.78
C VAL A 58 -29.73 -12.19 1.54
N LEU A 59 -28.67 -12.86 2.03
CA LEU A 59 -28.82 -14.13 2.76
C LEU A 59 -29.56 -13.95 4.09
N ASN A 60 -29.40 -12.81 4.77
CA ASN A 60 -30.12 -12.51 6.02
C ASN A 60 -31.64 -12.31 5.81
N GLN A 61 -32.10 -12.11 4.58
CA GLN A 61 -33.55 -12.11 4.24
C GLN A 61 -34.13 -13.50 4.06
N GLY A 62 -33.34 -14.56 4.30
CA GLY A 62 -33.80 -15.93 4.20
C GLY A 62 -33.73 -16.56 2.80
N VAL A 63 -33.00 -15.90 1.89
CA VAL A 63 -32.76 -16.42 0.54
C VAL A 63 -31.84 -17.65 0.62
N ASP A 64 -32.19 -18.73 -0.11
CA ASP A 64 -31.29 -19.89 -0.19
C ASP A 64 -29.96 -19.56 -0.83
N ALA A 65 -28.88 -19.82 -0.08
CA ALA A 65 -27.50 -19.49 -0.49
C ALA A 65 -27.11 -20.15 -1.82
N LYS A 66 -27.54 -21.43 -2.05
CA LYS A 66 -27.21 -22.12 -3.30
C LYS A 66 -27.90 -21.49 -4.51
N ARG A 67 -29.16 -21.11 -4.34
CA ARG A 67 -29.94 -20.41 -5.38
C ARG A 67 -29.31 -19.06 -5.71
N TYR A 68 -28.92 -18.28 -4.70
CA TYR A 68 -28.30 -17.01 -4.88
C TYR A 68 -26.90 -17.11 -5.55
N GLN A 69 -26.10 -18.09 -5.18
CA GLN A 69 -24.82 -18.39 -5.83
C GLN A 69 -24.98 -18.71 -7.31
N LEU A 70 -25.99 -19.53 -7.68
CA LEU A 70 -26.31 -19.82 -9.08
C LEU A 70 -26.71 -18.56 -9.85
N LEU A 71 -27.46 -17.65 -9.22
CA LEU A 71 -27.83 -16.37 -9.82
C LEU A 71 -26.56 -15.53 -10.13
N LEU A 72 -25.64 -15.43 -9.20
CA LEU A 72 -24.39 -14.69 -9.38
C LEU A 72 -23.54 -15.31 -10.50
N ILE A 73 -23.44 -16.63 -10.56
CA ILE A 73 -22.72 -17.33 -11.63
C ILE A 73 -23.39 -17.05 -12.98
N LYS A 74 -24.71 -17.14 -13.09
CA LYS A 74 -25.45 -16.83 -14.33
C LYS A 74 -25.22 -15.39 -14.77
N LYS A 75 -25.27 -14.42 -13.83
CA LYS A 75 -25.00 -13.00 -14.11
C LYS A 75 -23.57 -12.82 -14.64
N ALA A 76 -22.59 -13.46 -14.02
CA ALA A 76 -21.18 -13.39 -14.45
C ALA A 76 -20.96 -14.01 -15.84
N VAL A 77 -21.53 -15.19 -16.11
CA VAL A 77 -21.44 -15.84 -17.43
C VAL A 77 -22.18 -15.05 -18.51
N GLY A 78 -23.32 -14.45 -18.19
CA GLY A 78 -24.06 -13.59 -19.11
C GLY A 78 -23.28 -12.33 -19.49
N ALA A 79 -22.56 -11.72 -18.57
CA ALA A 79 -21.73 -10.55 -18.80
C ALA A 79 -20.47 -10.87 -19.65
N GLN A 80 -20.00 -12.12 -19.63
CA GLN A 80 -18.80 -12.54 -20.38
C GLN A 80 -18.94 -12.45 -21.91
N ARG A 81 -20.14 -12.44 -22.43
CA ARG A 81 -20.36 -12.35 -23.89
C ARG A 81 -19.89 -11.03 -24.50
N PHE A 82 -19.61 -10.02 -23.68
CA PHE A 82 -19.30 -8.67 -24.13
C PHE A 82 -17.86 -8.19 -23.81
N THR A 83 -17.10 -8.87 -22.94
CA THR A 83 -15.77 -8.37 -22.54
C THR A 83 -14.76 -9.50 -22.32
N SER A 84 -13.90 -9.74 -23.32
CA SER A 84 -12.94 -10.86 -23.31
C SER A 84 -11.71 -10.66 -22.40
N MET A 85 -11.27 -9.45 -22.10
CA MET A 85 -10.01 -9.20 -21.38
C MET A 85 -10.13 -8.84 -19.89
N ALA A 86 -11.27 -8.29 -19.46
CA ALA A 86 -11.50 -7.95 -18.04
C ALA A 86 -11.86 -9.16 -17.16
N ASN A 87 -11.97 -10.35 -17.75
CA ASN A 87 -12.59 -11.51 -17.13
C ASN A 87 -11.75 -12.20 -16.03
N SER A 88 -10.44 -12.13 -16.08
CA SER A 88 -9.58 -12.86 -15.13
C SER A 88 -9.75 -12.37 -13.69
N PHE A 89 -9.87 -11.06 -13.50
CA PHE A 89 -10.08 -10.45 -12.17
C PHE A 89 -11.49 -10.71 -11.62
N ASN A 90 -12.49 -10.71 -12.50
CA ASN A 90 -13.89 -10.92 -12.09
C ASN A 90 -14.15 -12.36 -11.60
N HIS A 91 -13.48 -13.36 -12.14
CA HIS A 91 -13.56 -14.74 -11.67
C HIS A 91 -12.99 -14.93 -10.26
N SER A 92 -11.89 -14.22 -9.92
CA SER A 92 -11.28 -14.28 -8.60
C SER A 92 -12.22 -13.70 -7.54
N SER A 93 -12.84 -12.56 -7.81
CA SER A 93 -13.79 -11.92 -6.89
C SER A 93 -15.04 -12.78 -6.68
N LEU A 94 -15.64 -13.30 -7.75
CA LEU A 94 -16.80 -14.18 -7.66
C LEU A 94 -16.51 -15.45 -6.83
N LYS A 95 -15.36 -16.08 -7.04
CA LYS A 95 -14.92 -17.24 -6.25
C LYS A 95 -14.80 -16.90 -4.77
N LYS A 96 -14.22 -15.74 -4.43
CA LYS A 96 -14.11 -15.25 -3.05
C LYS A 96 -15.51 -15.05 -2.43
N ARG A 97 -16.46 -14.44 -3.14
CA ARG A 97 -17.84 -14.22 -2.70
C ARG A 97 -18.54 -15.55 -2.37
N ILE A 98 -18.49 -16.51 -3.29
CA ILE A 98 -19.09 -17.85 -3.09
C ILE A 98 -18.48 -18.53 -1.86
N ALA A 99 -17.16 -18.49 -1.71
CA ALA A 99 -16.47 -19.07 -0.57
C ALA A 99 -16.87 -18.39 0.76
N MET A 100 -17.06 -17.06 0.76
CA MET A 100 -17.47 -16.34 1.95
C MET A 100 -18.91 -16.64 2.38
N MET A 101 -19.84 -16.82 1.45
CA MET A 101 -21.22 -17.25 1.75
C MET A 101 -21.30 -18.60 2.43
N LEU A 102 -20.36 -19.53 2.12
CA LEU A 102 -20.28 -20.86 2.72
C LEU A 102 -19.58 -20.86 4.07
N LYS A 103 -18.88 -19.77 4.41
CA LYS A 103 -18.10 -19.68 5.65
C LYS A 103 -19.02 -19.31 6.81
N GLN A 104 -18.90 -20.06 7.91
CA GLN A 104 -19.59 -19.71 9.16
C GLN A 104 -19.10 -18.37 9.69
N LYS A 105 -20.03 -17.60 10.28
CA LYS A 105 -19.69 -16.31 10.91
C LYS A 105 -18.61 -16.48 11.97
N SER A 106 -17.57 -15.68 11.88
CA SER A 106 -16.50 -15.67 12.88
C SER A 106 -17.06 -15.21 14.23
N SER A 107 -16.60 -15.84 15.31
CA SER A 107 -16.93 -15.40 16.66
C SER A 107 -16.53 -13.93 16.87
N PRO A 108 -17.34 -13.12 17.61
CA PRO A 108 -16.98 -11.74 17.92
C PRO A 108 -15.64 -11.62 18.68
N TRP A 109 -15.25 -12.68 19.41
CA TRP A 109 -13.92 -12.77 20.05
C TRP A 109 -12.75 -12.76 19.06
N ALA A 110 -12.98 -13.16 17.81
CA ALA A 110 -11.93 -13.07 16.78
C ALA A 110 -11.50 -11.62 16.50
N ARG A 111 -12.34 -10.63 16.83
CA ARG A 111 -11.99 -9.20 16.72
C ARG A 111 -11.01 -8.76 17.81
N LEU A 112 -10.97 -9.45 18.95
CA LEU A 112 -10.07 -9.13 20.07
C LEU A 112 -8.59 -9.28 19.68
N LYS A 113 -8.27 -10.10 18.67
CA LYS A 113 -6.90 -10.20 18.13
C LYS A 113 -6.36 -8.85 17.64
N TYR A 114 -7.22 -7.96 17.16
CA TYR A 114 -6.80 -6.62 16.71
C TYR A 114 -6.43 -5.69 17.87
N LEU A 115 -6.90 -6.01 19.10
CA LEU A 115 -6.52 -5.26 20.28
C LEU A 115 -5.00 -5.36 20.57
N TYR A 116 -4.35 -6.44 20.16
CA TYR A 116 -2.90 -6.58 20.28
C TYR A 116 -2.12 -5.74 19.27
N VAL A 117 -2.72 -5.41 18.12
CA VAL A 117 -2.07 -4.60 17.09
C VAL A 117 -1.87 -3.16 17.55
N LEU A 118 -2.84 -2.60 18.30
CA LEU A 118 -2.77 -1.22 18.81
C LEU A 118 -1.57 -1.00 19.77
N PRO A 119 -1.36 -1.80 20.83
CA PRO A 119 -0.20 -1.62 21.70
C PRO A 119 1.11 -1.90 20.99
N LEU A 120 1.15 -2.86 20.04
CA LEU A 120 2.33 -3.12 19.24
C LEU A 120 2.66 -1.92 18.35
N ALA A 121 1.68 -1.34 17.69
CA ALA A 121 1.85 -0.14 16.87
C ALA A 121 2.28 1.07 17.73
N ALA A 122 1.67 1.26 18.91
CA ALA A 122 2.07 2.31 19.83
C ALA A 122 3.51 2.13 20.33
N LEU A 123 3.93 0.90 20.62
CA LEU A 123 5.27 0.59 21.05
C LEU A 123 6.31 0.85 19.95
N THR A 124 5.99 0.51 18.70
CA THR A 124 6.84 0.84 17.54
C THR A 124 6.96 2.35 17.34
N VAL A 125 5.84 3.08 17.40
CA VAL A 125 5.86 4.55 17.28
C VAL A 125 6.70 5.18 18.40
N VAL A 126 6.52 4.75 19.66
CA VAL A 126 7.32 5.26 20.80
C VAL A 126 8.80 4.91 20.65
N ALA A 127 9.12 3.71 20.18
CA ALA A 127 10.50 3.30 19.94
C ALA A 127 11.18 4.17 18.86
N PHE A 128 10.51 4.41 17.75
CA PHE A 128 11.05 5.25 16.66
C PHE A 128 10.97 6.75 16.93
N ALA A 129 10.06 7.21 17.79
CA ALA A 129 9.94 8.62 18.16
C ALA A 129 11.01 9.07 19.17
N ARG A 130 11.76 8.16 19.80
CA ARG A 130 12.85 8.52 20.70
C ARG A 130 14.10 8.86 19.92
N PRO A 131 14.61 10.10 19.98
CA PRO A 131 15.79 10.54 19.22
C PRO A 131 17.05 9.74 19.55
N GLU A 132 17.15 9.18 20.77
CA GLU A 132 18.28 8.34 21.19
C GLU A 132 18.42 7.05 20.38
N ILE A 133 17.30 6.44 19.99
CA ILE A 133 17.32 5.19 19.21
C ILE A 133 17.72 5.47 17.74
N SER A 134 17.32 6.61 17.19
CA SER A 134 17.74 7.00 15.85
C SER A 134 19.25 7.25 15.77
N HIS A 135 19.85 7.83 16.81
CA HIS A 135 21.32 8.03 16.91
C HIS A 135 22.10 6.71 17.00
N GLU A 136 21.60 5.72 17.74
CA GLU A 136 22.24 4.41 17.81
C GLU A 136 22.15 3.63 16.48
N LEU A 137 21.00 3.71 15.79
CA LEU A 137 20.83 3.10 14.47
C LEU A 137 21.69 3.76 13.41
N GLU A 138 21.86 5.09 13.46
CA GLU A 138 22.75 5.83 12.56
C GLU A 138 24.20 5.47 12.80
N LYS A 139 24.61 5.29 14.05
CA LYS A 139 25.94 4.84 14.46
C LYS A 139 26.25 3.42 13.91
N ILE A 140 25.31 2.49 14.04
CA ILE A 140 25.45 1.13 13.52
C ILE A 140 25.51 1.12 11.99
N SER A 141 24.73 1.97 11.33
CA SER A 141 24.72 2.12 9.87
C SER A 141 26.05 2.73 9.36
N SER A 142 26.57 3.73 10.03
CA SER A 142 27.84 4.39 9.66
C SER A 142 29.05 3.51 9.88
N VAL A 143 29.08 2.72 10.97
CA VAL A 143 30.14 1.74 11.25
C VAL A 143 30.19 0.66 10.16
N LYS A 144 29.04 0.18 9.72
CA LYS A 144 28.96 -0.89 8.71
C LYS A 144 29.41 -0.40 7.33
N ILE A 145 29.22 0.87 7.01
CA ILE A 145 29.65 1.47 5.73
C ILE A 145 31.17 1.72 5.74
N SER A 146 31.72 2.19 6.87
CA SER A 146 33.18 2.43 6.99
C SER A 146 34.01 1.15 7.00
N GLU A 147 33.41 0.03 7.39
CA GLU A 147 34.09 -1.28 7.41
C GLU A 147 34.08 -1.99 6.04
N ILE A 148 33.08 -1.67 5.18
CA ILE A 148 32.92 -2.28 3.84
C ILE A 148 33.68 -1.50 2.76
N ILE A 149 33.94 -0.22 2.97
CA ILE A 149 34.69 0.61 2.02
C ILE A 149 35.96 1.09 2.71
N PRO A 150 37.12 0.43 2.52
CA PRO A 150 38.39 1.03 2.90
C PRO A 150 38.61 2.22 1.97
N VAL A 151 38.24 3.40 2.43
CA VAL A 151 38.65 4.63 1.79
C VAL A 151 40.17 4.68 1.87
N GLN A 152 40.83 4.32 0.79
CA GLN A 152 42.25 4.68 0.61
C GLN A 152 42.29 6.20 0.62
N GLU A 153 42.73 6.72 1.75
CA GLU A 153 43.09 8.11 1.90
C GLU A 153 44.26 8.38 0.94
N LYS A 154 43.92 8.80 -0.29
CA LYS A 154 44.86 9.24 -1.27
C LYS A 154 45.49 10.54 -0.68
N LYS A 155 46.64 10.39 -0.02
CA LYS A 155 47.48 11.53 0.34
C LYS A 155 47.69 12.37 -0.90
N GLU A 156 47.01 13.50 -1.00
CA GLU A 156 47.40 14.56 -1.94
C GLU A 156 48.81 15.04 -1.56
N PRO A 157 49.73 15.06 -2.51
CA PRO A 157 51.03 15.63 -2.23
C PRO A 157 50.84 17.10 -1.97
N LYS A 158 51.30 17.57 -0.81
CA LYS A 158 51.42 19.00 -0.48
C LYS A 158 52.17 19.68 -1.62
N ARG A 159 51.46 20.36 -2.52
CA ARG A 159 52.03 21.21 -3.54
C ARG A 159 52.65 22.38 -2.82
N ASN A 160 53.99 22.44 -2.83
CA ASN A 160 54.78 23.50 -2.22
C ASN A 160 54.33 24.85 -2.79
N VAL A 161 53.77 25.67 -1.92
CA VAL A 161 53.37 27.06 -2.21
C VAL A 161 54.58 27.94 -2.55
N GLU A 162 55.80 27.42 -2.36
CA GLU A 162 57.07 28.14 -2.54
C GLU A 162 57.51 28.34 -4.00
N VAL A 163 56.89 27.60 -4.96
CA VAL A 163 57.28 27.77 -6.38
C VAL A 163 56.43 28.83 -7.10
N GLU A 164 55.27 29.20 -6.55
CA GLU A 164 54.36 30.16 -7.18
C GLU A 164 54.72 31.64 -6.85
N THR A 165 55.45 31.87 -5.74
CA THR A 165 55.96 33.21 -5.40
C THR A 165 57.18 33.60 -6.22
N LEU A 166 58.06 32.64 -6.56
CA LEU A 166 59.25 32.93 -7.40
C LEU A 166 58.91 33.19 -8.87
N ALA A 167 57.82 32.58 -9.38
CA ALA A 167 57.34 32.83 -10.74
C ALA A 167 56.62 34.18 -10.91
N ARG A 168 56.13 34.77 -9.82
CA ARG A 168 55.39 36.03 -9.84
C ARG A 168 56.38 37.24 -9.80
N ASP A 169 57.51 37.11 -9.10
CA ASP A 169 58.51 38.15 -8.98
C ASP A 169 59.36 38.30 -10.26
N SER A 170 59.50 37.22 -11.04
CA SER A 170 60.23 37.31 -12.33
C SER A 170 59.42 38.00 -13.44
N VAL A 171 58.10 37.97 -13.39
CA VAL A 171 57.24 38.63 -14.41
C VAL A 171 57.04 40.11 -14.14
N VAL A 172 57.17 40.57 -12.88
CA VAL A 172 57.06 41.98 -12.52
C VAL A 172 58.35 42.75 -12.85
N SER A 173 59.50 42.07 -12.77
CA SER A 173 60.80 42.73 -13.09
C SER A 173 61.05 43.03 -14.59
N GLU A 174 60.35 42.31 -15.48
CA GLU A 174 60.50 42.45 -16.94
C GLU A 174 59.61 43.57 -17.54
N LYS A 175 58.67 44.10 -16.76
CA LYS A 175 57.75 45.16 -17.21
C LYS A 175 58.17 46.57 -16.91
N ASP A 176 59.22 46.78 -16.10
CA ASP A 176 59.74 48.09 -15.72
C ASP A 176 60.98 48.47 -16.52
N MET A 177 61.31 47.73 -17.59
CA MET A 177 62.52 48.05 -18.43
C MET A 177 62.18 48.22 -19.93
N GLN A 178 60.97 48.77 -20.24
CA GLN A 178 60.70 49.30 -21.59
C GLN A 178 60.00 50.66 -21.48
#